data_c854bcac8fd27420eab8e9fc5f78af46
#
_entry.id   c854bcac8fd27420eab8e9fc5f78af46
#
_cell.length_a   1.000
_cell.length_b   1.000
_cell.length_c   1.000
_cell.angle_alpha   90.00
_cell.angle_beta   90.00
_cell.angle_gamma   90.00
#
_symmetry.space_group_name_H-M   'P 1'
#
loop_
_entity.id
_entity.type
_entity.pdbx_description
1 polymer ?
#
loop_
_entity_poly.entity_id
_entity_poly.type
_entity_poly.pdbx_seq_one_letter_code
_entity_poly.pdbx_strand_id
1 'polypeptide(L)'
;SATCRKSMRLLPMGKKRAAQKLVIGDDTGCVLCFGTKKGEVETIFKTPPGGREVGRISLSGAGDEERVGIFWSCGTTIRACNRKGKEHLKFNTNLAEPIRSLHVEAEEIYAGGEYIFSQFTNCKDSAFFMAGDRINDLATEKISGAPKPDAVLGCQDRCVRVLTGSDLLYEASMDGPVSAVERYSNPPPAPGASGPGVGFGRAEAAEPTYELNDGRYKELLYGTENGLVGQLLCDASMMRRGWVISPIFEGRRGKSGGVHALSHDDVTHDGMRDLLVGRDDGTLEVWSFDLGPQPKLIFERSLQESITSLEAGFVTNVNYDELVVATYSGKLISFSSEPSTGEAGEAG
;
A
#
# COMPACT_ATOMS: atom_id res chain seq x y z
N SER A 1 -0.33 -19.81 9.85
CA SER A 1 -1.24 -19.77 8.69
C SER A 1 -0.66 -18.83 7.65
N ALA A 2 -0.70 -19.23 6.36
CA ALA A 2 -0.24 -18.40 5.27
C ALA A 2 -1.10 -17.12 5.13
N THR A 3 -0.50 -16.06 4.58
CA THR A 3 -1.17 -14.78 4.36
C THR A 3 -1.06 -14.37 2.89
N CYS A 4 -2.12 -13.74 2.37
CA CYS A 4 -2.13 -13.16 1.04
C CYS A 4 -1.54 -11.75 1.03
N ARG A 5 -1.23 -11.23 -0.17
CA ARG A 5 -0.76 -9.85 -0.35
C ARG A 5 -1.79 -8.85 0.17
N LYS A 6 -1.32 -7.86 0.93
CA LYS A 6 -2.15 -6.79 1.52
C LYS A 6 -3.35 -7.33 2.31
N SER A 7 -3.20 -8.52 2.96
CA SER A 7 -4.19 -9.08 3.87
C SER A 7 -3.97 -8.63 5.33
N MET A 8 -3.17 -7.62 5.56
CA MET A 8 -2.92 -6.98 6.86
C MET A 8 -3.20 -5.48 6.75
N ARG A 9 -3.82 -4.90 7.78
CA ARG A 9 -4.06 -3.45 7.91
C ARG A 9 -3.95 -3.01 9.37
N LEU A 10 -3.42 -1.80 9.57
CA LEU A 10 -3.50 -1.10 10.85
C LEU A 10 -4.82 -0.34 10.93
N LEU A 11 -5.57 -0.52 12.03
CA LEU A 11 -6.76 0.27 12.27
C LEU A 11 -6.36 1.72 12.58
N PRO A 12 -7.10 2.72 12.06
CA PRO A 12 -6.81 4.12 12.35
C PRO A 12 -6.72 4.39 13.85
N MET A 13 -5.82 5.30 14.23
CA MET A 13 -5.64 5.70 15.62
C MET A 13 -6.93 6.30 16.17
N GLY A 14 -7.27 5.97 17.42
CA GLY A 14 -8.40 6.48 18.12
C GLY A 14 -8.26 7.93 18.61
N LYS A 15 -9.40 8.57 19.01
CA LYS A 15 -9.42 9.92 19.63
C LYS A 15 -8.48 10.03 20.83
N LYS A 16 -8.28 8.93 21.56
CA LYS A 16 -7.25 8.81 22.60
C LYS A 16 -6.01 8.25 21.94
N ARG A 17 -4.86 8.92 22.12
CA ARG A 17 -3.57 8.42 21.67
C ARG A 17 -3.29 7.07 22.34
N ALA A 18 -3.51 6.01 21.60
CA ALA A 18 -3.34 4.62 22.05
C ALA A 18 -2.77 3.80 20.90
N ALA A 19 -2.07 2.71 21.24
CA ALA A 19 -1.53 1.80 20.24
C ALA A 19 -2.61 1.36 19.24
N GLN A 20 -2.26 1.36 17.97
CA GLN A 20 -3.12 0.91 16.89
C GLN A 20 -3.30 -0.61 16.95
N LYS A 21 -4.48 -1.07 16.55
CA LYS A 21 -4.76 -2.49 16.43
C LYS A 21 -4.40 -2.97 15.04
N LEU A 22 -3.87 -4.15 14.95
CA LEU A 22 -3.52 -4.83 13.71
C LEU A 22 -4.62 -5.83 13.34
N VAL A 23 -5.04 -5.80 12.08
CA VAL A 23 -5.98 -6.78 11.52
C VAL A 23 -5.26 -7.57 10.45
N ILE A 24 -5.38 -8.90 10.47
CA ILE A 24 -4.76 -9.80 9.49
C ILE A 24 -5.71 -10.92 9.11
N GLY A 25 -5.69 -11.27 7.82
CA GLY A 25 -6.43 -12.41 7.28
C GLY A 25 -5.52 -13.61 7.05
N ASP A 26 -6.08 -14.80 7.23
CA ASP A 26 -5.38 -16.06 7.05
C ASP A 26 -5.93 -16.93 5.91
N ASP A 27 -5.27 -18.04 5.64
CA ASP A 27 -5.60 -19.03 4.62
C ASP A 27 -6.88 -19.83 4.90
N THR A 28 -7.40 -19.79 6.15
CA THR A 28 -8.68 -20.41 6.52
C THR A 28 -9.88 -19.47 6.30
N GLY A 29 -9.63 -18.22 5.93
CA GLY A 29 -10.65 -17.18 5.78
C GLY A 29 -11.03 -16.51 7.10
N CYS A 30 -10.23 -16.69 8.16
CA CYS A 30 -10.39 -15.97 9.40
C CYS A 30 -9.72 -14.60 9.31
N VAL A 31 -10.36 -13.61 9.91
CA VAL A 31 -9.75 -12.31 10.20
C VAL A 31 -9.50 -12.22 11.70
N LEU A 32 -8.24 -11.95 12.07
CA LEU A 32 -7.81 -11.78 13.44
C LEU A 32 -7.48 -10.30 13.68
N CYS A 33 -7.83 -9.81 14.85
CA CYS A 33 -7.43 -8.49 15.31
C CYS A 33 -6.59 -8.61 16.57
N PHE A 34 -5.42 -8.00 16.54
CA PHE A 34 -4.49 -7.94 17.66
C PHE A 34 -4.35 -6.52 18.17
N GLY A 35 -4.04 -6.40 19.44
CA GLY A 35 -3.58 -5.17 20.07
C GLY A 35 -2.47 -5.47 21.04
N THR A 36 -1.73 -4.44 21.45
CA THR A 36 -0.70 -4.56 22.48
C THR A 36 -1.20 -3.94 23.78
N LYS A 37 -0.96 -4.61 24.90
CA LYS A 37 -1.28 -4.14 26.24
C LYS A 37 -0.14 -4.50 27.18
N LYS A 38 0.50 -3.48 27.75
CA LYS A 38 1.66 -3.64 28.65
C LYS A 38 2.81 -4.46 28.04
N GLY A 39 3.05 -4.29 26.73
CA GLY A 39 4.10 -5.02 26.01
C GLY A 39 3.73 -6.43 25.55
N GLU A 40 2.54 -6.93 25.91
CA GLU A 40 2.05 -8.24 25.45
C GLU A 40 1.05 -8.10 24.32
N VAL A 41 1.06 -9.05 23.38
CA VAL A 41 0.12 -9.13 22.28
C VAL A 41 -1.17 -9.79 22.76
N GLU A 42 -2.31 -9.09 22.61
CA GLU A 42 -3.63 -9.59 22.99
C GLU A 42 -4.50 -9.74 21.73
N THR A 43 -5.17 -10.90 21.59
CA THR A 43 -6.17 -11.10 20.53
C THR A 43 -7.46 -10.41 20.94
N ILE A 44 -7.89 -9.41 20.17
CA ILE A 44 -9.10 -8.63 20.42
C ILE A 44 -10.34 -9.40 19.92
N PHE A 45 -10.26 -9.93 18.69
CA PHE A 45 -11.28 -10.80 18.13
C PHE A 45 -10.71 -11.73 17.06
N LYS A 46 -11.44 -12.79 16.78
CA LYS A 46 -11.25 -13.69 15.64
C LYS A 46 -12.60 -13.98 15.01
N THR A 47 -12.71 -13.80 13.69
CA THR A 47 -13.94 -14.14 12.98
C THR A 47 -14.04 -15.65 12.72
N PRO A 48 -15.25 -16.18 12.48
CA PRO A 48 -15.40 -17.55 12.01
C PRO A 48 -14.70 -17.77 10.67
N PRO A 49 -14.20 -18.99 10.38
CA PRO A 49 -13.58 -19.31 9.11
C PRO A 49 -14.50 -19.03 7.92
N GLY A 50 -13.94 -18.50 6.84
CA GLY A 50 -14.68 -18.23 5.60
C GLY A 50 -14.71 -19.41 4.62
N GLY A 51 -13.92 -20.47 4.88
CA GLY A 51 -13.80 -21.65 4.02
C GLY A 51 -12.87 -21.48 2.81
N ARG A 52 -12.37 -20.27 2.57
CA ARG A 52 -11.32 -19.93 1.61
C ARG A 52 -10.43 -18.86 2.21
N GLU A 53 -9.22 -18.72 1.72
CA GLU A 53 -8.26 -17.71 2.14
C GLU A 53 -8.85 -16.28 2.10
N VAL A 54 -8.39 -15.43 2.99
CA VAL A 54 -8.61 -13.98 2.93
C VAL A 54 -7.73 -13.43 1.81
N GLY A 55 -8.34 -13.08 0.68
CA GLY A 55 -7.59 -12.57 -0.48
C GLY A 55 -7.04 -11.16 -0.25
N ARG A 56 -7.82 -10.29 0.39
CA ARG A 56 -7.46 -8.89 0.63
C ARG A 56 -8.25 -8.32 1.81
N ILE A 57 -7.64 -7.41 2.57
CA ILE A 57 -8.34 -6.58 3.55
C ILE A 57 -8.34 -5.12 3.09
N SER A 58 -9.48 -4.45 3.21
CA SER A 58 -9.68 -3.03 3.00
C SER A 58 -10.40 -2.40 4.19
N LEU A 59 -10.03 -1.18 4.54
CA LEU A 59 -10.71 -0.41 5.58
C LEU A 59 -11.58 0.65 4.92
N SER A 60 -12.79 0.85 5.41
CA SER A 60 -13.67 1.94 5.00
C SER A 60 -14.03 2.82 6.19
N GLY A 61 -14.32 4.11 5.93
CA GLY A 61 -14.69 5.06 6.99
C GLY A 61 -13.50 5.57 7.81
N ALA A 62 -12.30 5.60 7.23
CA ALA A 62 -11.06 6.00 7.92
C ALA A 62 -11.06 7.41 8.57
N GLY A 63 -12.01 8.28 8.20
CA GLY A 63 -12.19 9.61 8.81
C GLY A 63 -13.03 9.64 10.10
N ASP A 64 -13.70 8.55 10.46
CA ASP A 64 -14.54 8.44 11.66
C ASP A 64 -14.27 7.11 12.36
N GLU A 65 -13.59 7.19 13.50
CA GLU A 65 -13.20 6.00 14.28
C GLU A 65 -14.34 5.05 14.60
N GLU A 66 -15.51 5.57 14.89
CA GLU A 66 -16.67 4.77 15.30
C GLU A 66 -17.28 4.02 14.11
N ARG A 67 -16.98 4.47 12.88
CA ARG A 67 -17.56 3.95 11.64
C ARG A 67 -16.57 3.13 10.80
N VAL A 68 -15.34 2.91 11.26
CA VAL A 68 -14.38 2.07 10.52
C VAL A 68 -14.96 0.67 10.35
N GLY A 69 -15.19 0.30 9.09
CA GLY A 69 -15.52 -1.05 8.67
C GLY A 69 -14.25 -1.79 8.23
N ILE A 70 -14.12 -3.04 8.65
CA ILE A 70 -13.07 -3.95 8.20
C ILE A 70 -13.69 -4.87 7.17
N PHE A 71 -13.32 -4.67 5.91
CA PHE A 71 -13.82 -5.44 4.78
C PHE A 71 -12.77 -6.44 4.32
N TRP A 72 -13.19 -7.64 3.91
CA TRP A 72 -12.28 -8.61 3.34
C TRP A 72 -12.95 -9.46 2.27
N SER A 73 -12.15 -9.93 1.32
CA SER A 73 -12.57 -10.91 0.32
C SER A 73 -12.26 -12.33 0.79
N CYS A 74 -13.18 -13.25 0.52
CA CYS A 74 -13.04 -14.67 0.77
C CYS A 74 -13.66 -15.43 -0.42
N GLY A 75 -12.83 -15.86 -1.37
CA GLY A 75 -13.29 -16.32 -2.68
C GLY A 75 -14.04 -15.21 -3.41
N THR A 76 -15.31 -15.46 -3.79
CA THR A 76 -16.18 -14.46 -4.44
C THR A 76 -17.06 -13.68 -3.46
N THR A 77 -16.90 -13.89 -2.17
CA THR A 77 -17.71 -13.25 -1.13
C THR A 77 -16.93 -12.11 -0.49
N ILE A 78 -17.60 -10.97 -0.31
CA ILE A 78 -17.09 -9.84 0.45
C ILE A 78 -17.80 -9.84 1.81
N ARG A 79 -17.01 -9.78 2.87
CA ARG A 79 -17.51 -9.73 4.24
C ARG A 79 -17.02 -8.47 4.92
N ALA A 80 -17.75 -8.01 5.92
CA ALA A 80 -17.31 -6.90 6.74
C ALA A 80 -17.72 -7.05 8.21
N CYS A 81 -16.84 -6.58 9.09
CA CYS A 81 -17.13 -6.44 10.50
C CYS A 81 -16.73 -5.05 11.02
N ASN A 82 -17.24 -4.71 12.19
CA ASN A 82 -16.79 -3.52 12.90
C ASN A 82 -15.50 -3.77 13.69
N ARG A 83 -14.94 -2.72 14.34
CA ARG A 83 -13.71 -2.79 15.16
C ARG A 83 -13.78 -3.78 16.35
N LYS A 84 -14.97 -4.30 16.68
CA LYS A 84 -15.18 -5.31 17.74
C LYS A 84 -15.33 -6.72 17.18
N GLY A 85 -15.21 -6.91 15.87
CA GLY A 85 -15.36 -8.20 15.20
C GLY A 85 -16.81 -8.62 14.93
N LYS A 86 -17.79 -7.75 15.20
CA LYS A 86 -19.19 -8.04 14.87
C LYS A 86 -19.41 -7.88 13.37
N GLU A 87 -19.68 -9.00 12.69
CA GLU A 87 -19.99 -9.01 11.27
C GLU A 87 -21.33 -8.29 11.01
N HIS A 88 -21.36 -7.44 9.99
CA HIS A 88 -22.54 -6.69 9.59
C HIS A 88 -22.81 -6.78 8.08
N LEU A 89 -21.88 -7.34 7.31
CA LEU A 89 -22.04 -7.55 5.88
C LEU A 89 -21.50 -8.92 5.48
N LYS A 90 -22.30 -9.64 4.67
CA LYS A 90 -21.87 -10.77 3.88
C LYS A 90 -22.50 -10.63 2.51
N PHE A 91 -21.71 -10.19 1.55
CA PHE A 91 -22.14 -9.95 0.17
C PHE A 91 -21.55 -11.03 -0.75
N ASN A 92 -22.40 -11.91 -1.25
CA ASN A 92 -22.04 -12.89 -2.27
C ASN A 92 -22.12 -12.19 -3.61
N THR A 93 -20.98 -11.94 -4.23
CA THR A 93 -20.94 -11.38 -5.58
C THR A 93 -21.28 -12.45 -6.62
N ASN A 94 -21.69 -12.03 -7.81
CA ASN A 94 -21.92 -12.93 -8.93
C ASN A 94 -20.65 -13.16 -9.78
N LEU A 95 -19.47 -12.85 -9.23
CA LEU A 95 -18.21 -13.00 -9.94
C LEU A 95 -17.87 -14.47 -10.15
N ALA A 96 -17.36 -14.79 -11.33
CA ALA A 96 -16.87 -16.12 -11.66
C ALA A 96 -15.46 -16.39 -11.08
N GLU A 97 -14.73 -15.33 -10.72
CA GLU A 97 -13.35 -15.38 -10.28
C GLU A 97 -13.23 -15.00 -8.79
N PRO A 98 -12.28 -15.59 -8.04
CA PRO A 98 -12.01 -15.15 -6.68
C PRO A 98 -11.48 -13.71 -6.67
N ILE A 99 -11.92 -12.93 -5.71
CA ILE A 99 -11.49 -11.54 -5.53
C ILE A 99 -10.09 -11.53 -4.92
N ARG A 100 -9.10 -11.06 -5.69
CA ARG A 100 -7.68 -10.96 -5.32
C ARG A 100 -7.29 -9.59 -4.83
N SER A 101 -7.98 -8.56 -5.28
CA SER A 101 -7.79 -7.18 -4.84
C SER A 101 -9.11 -6.53 -4.48
N LEU A 102 -9.12 -5.73 -3.42
CA LEU A 102 -10.32 -5.13 -2.85
C LEU A 102 -9.98 -3.74 -2.31
N HIS A 103 -10.78 -2.76 -2.70
CA HIS A 103 -10.79 -1.45 -2.06
C HIS A 103 -12.24 -1.05 -1.76
N VAL A 104 -12.47 -0.42 -0.61
CA VAL A 104 -13.80 0.02 -0.19
C VAL A 104 -13.74 1.46 0.29
N GLU A 105 -14.54 2.32 -0.31
CA GLU A 105 -14.67 3.71 0.09
C GLU A 105 -16.15 4.09 0.19
N ALA A 106 -16.62 4.36 1.39
CA ALA A 106 -18.05 4.59 1.70
C ALA A 106 -18.94 3.44 1.18
N GLU A 107 -19.80 3.72 0.21
CA GLU A 107 -20.73 2.75 -0.39
C GLU A 107 -20.18 2.06 -1.63
N GLU A 108 -18.99 2.46 -2.07
CA GLU A 108 -18.35 1.93 -3.27
C GLU A 108 -17.38 0.79 -2.91
N ILE A 109 -17.51 -0.29 -3.63
CA ILE A 109 -16.64 -1.46 -3.52
C ILE A 109 -15.99 -1.70 -4.88
N TYR A 110 -14.67 -1.76 -4.91
CA TYR A 110 -13.84 -2.02 -6.07
C TYR A 110 -13.18 -3.38 -5.89
N ALA A 111 -13.46 -4.33 -6.77
CA ALA A 111 -12.99 -5.70 -6.67
C ALA A 111 -12.28 -6.12 -7.96
N GLY A 112 -11.06 -6.61 -7.84
CA GLY A 112 -10.30 -7.22 -8.93
C GLY A 112 -10.23 -8.74 -8.74
N GLY A 113 -10.67 -9.50 -9.74
CA GLY A 113 -10.43 -10.92 -9.88
C GLY A 113 -9.09 -11.20 -10.56
N GLU A 114 -9.03 -12.24 -11.41
CA GLU A 114 -7.83 -12.47 -12.24
C GLU A 114 -7.85 -11.61 -13.50
N TYR A 115 -9.00 -11.53 -14.19
CA TYR A 115 -9.16 -10.78 -15.45
C TYR A 115 -10.29 -9.75 -15.39
N ILE A 116 -11.17 -9.86 -14.39
CA ILE A 116 -12.36 -9.02 -14.30
C ILE A 116 -12.21 -8.04 -13.13
N PHE A 117 -12.31 -6.76 -13.45
CA PHE A 117 -12.58 -5.71 -12.47
C PHE A 117 -14.09 -5.50 -12.37
N SER A 118 -14.60 -5.37 -11.16
CA SER A 118 -16.00 -5.06 -10.89
C SER A 118 -16.12 -3.98 -9.83
N GLN A 119 -17.07 -3.08 -10.04
CA GLN A 119 -17.44 -2.05 -9.08
C GLN A 119 -18.88 -2.27 -8.62
N PHE A 120 -19.10 -2.11 -7.33
CA PHE A 120 -20.43 -2.22 -6.72
C PHE A 120 -20.72 -0.95 -5.94
N THR A 121 -21.95 -0.45 -6.06
CA THR A 121 -22.50 0.65 -5.26
C THR A 121 -23.60 0.08 -4.36
N ASN A 122 -23.47 0.20 -3.04
CA ASN A 122 -24.43 -0.40 -2.09
C ASN A 122 -24.66 -1.89 -2.37
N CYS A 123 -23.60 -2.67 -2.62
CA CYS A 123 -23.63 -4.10 -2.97
C CYS A 123 -24.46 -4.44 -4.21
N LYS A 124 -24.59 -3.53 -5.16
CA LYS A 124 -25.20 -3.74 -6.47
C LYS A 124 -24.18 -3.48 -7.56
N ASP A 125 -24.18 -4.32 -8.60
CA ASP A 125 -23.32 -4.12 -9.76
C ASP A 125 -23.49 -2.72 -10.33
N SER A 126 -22.40 -1.98 -10.49
CA SER A 126 -22.42 -0.61 -11.05
C SER A 126 -21.52 -0.45 -12.26
N ALA A 127 -20.38 -1.15 -12.31
CA ALA A 127 -19.48 -1.15 -13.45
C ALA A 127 -18.64 -2.42 -13.47
N PHE A 128 -18.15 -2.79 -14.66
CA PHE A 128 -17.16 -3.85 -14.83
C PHE A 128 -16.25 -3.55 -16.01
N PHE A 129 -15.05 -4.15 -15.97
CA PHE A 129 -14.09 -4.07 -17.04
C PHE A 129 -13.34 -5.40 -17.16
N MET A 130 -13.16 -5.89 -18.38
CA MET A 130 -12.35 -7.07 -18.65
C MET A 130 -10.96 -6.64 -19.08
N ALA A 131 -9.97 -6.93 -18.26
CA ALA A 131 -8.57 -6.64 -18.57
C ALA A 131 -8.06 -7.62 -19.64
N GLY A 132 -7.12 -7.13 -20.47
CA GLY A 132 -6.50 -7.98 -21.50
C GLY A 132 -5.58 -9.06 -20.95
N ASP A 133 -5.15 -8.92 -19.69
CA ASP A 133 -4.32 -9.88 -18.96
C ASP A 133 -4.61 -9.78 -17.47
N ARG A 134 -3.96 -10.64 -16.68
CA ARG A 134 -4.21 -10.79 -15.24
C ARG A 134 -4.03 -9.46 -14.49
N ILE A 135 -5.01 -9.13 -13.67
CA ILE A 135 -4.97 -8.03 -12.72
C ILE A 135 -4.19 -8.51 -11.48
N ASN A 136 -3.05 -7.89 -11.21
CA ASN A 136 -2.21 -8.24 -10.08
C ASN A 136 -2.54 -7.42 -8.82
N ASP A 137 -2.93 -6.15 -9.00
CA ASP A 137 -3.28 -5.27 -7.89
C ASP A 137 -4.25 -4.16 -8.33
N LEU A 138 -4.89 -3.53 -7.34
CA LEU A 138 -5.86 -2.46 -7.53
C LEU A 138 -5.69 -1.41 -6.45
N ALA A 139 -5.69 -0.15 -6.87
CA ALA A 139 -5.82 1.04 -6.03
C ALA A 139 -6.96 1.92 -6.56
N THR A 140 -7.34 2.93 -5.78
CA THR A 140 -8.33 3.92 -6.22
C THR A 140 -7.81 5.33 -5.94
N GLU A 141 -8.07 6.26 -6.86
CA GLU A 141 -7.72 7.67 -6.67
C GLU A 141 -8.69 8.55 -7.49
N LYS A 142 -8.93 9.79 -7.05
CA LYS A 142 -9.76 10.77 -7.77
C LYS A 142 -8.94 11.46 -8.86
N ILE A 143 -8.87 10.87 -10.04
CA ILE A 143 -8.04 11.31 -11.16
C ILE A 143 -8.86 12.08 -12.19
N SER A 144 -9.98 11.52 -12.63
CA SER A 144 -10.83 12.07 -13.69
C SER A 144 -11.62 13.32 -13.27
N GLY A 145 -11.70 13.59 -11.97
CA GLY A 145 -12.61 14.60 -11.42
C GLY A 145 -14.06 14.12 -11.26
N ALA A 146 -14.33 12.84 -11.53
CA ALA A 146 -15.63 12.23 -11.28
C ALA A 146 -15.96 12.23 -9.77
N PRO A 147 -17.26 12.17 -9.40
CA PRO A 147 -17.67 12.13 -7.99
C PRO A 147 -17.13 10.90 -7.23
N LYS A 148 -17.02 9.76 -7.93
CA LYS A 148 -16.47 8.52 -7.39
C LYS A 148 -14.99 8.41 -7.76
N PRO A 149 -14.17 7.75 -6.93
CA PRO A 149 -12.79 7.45 -7.29
C PRO A 149 -12.69 6.58 -8.55
N ASP A 150 -11.65 6.82 -9.32
CA ASP A 150 -11.27 6.00 -10.45
C ASP A 150 -10.52 4.76 -9.97
N ALA A 151 -10.66 3.63 -10.66
CA ALA A 151 -9.91 2.44 -10.38
C ALA A 151 -8.58 2.45 -11.13
N VAL A 152 -7.51 2.08 -10.46
CA VAL A 152 -6.17 1.94 -11.00
C VAL A 152 -5.77 0.47 -10.94
N LEU A 153 -5.60 -0.16 -12.09
CA LEU A 153 -5.25 -1.58 -12.20
C LEU A 153 -3.78 -1.74 -12.59
N GLY A 154 -3.04 -2.52 -11.81
CA GLY A 154 -1.73 -3.01 -12.18
C GLY A 154 -1.84 -4.41 -12.78
N CYS A 155 -1.38 -4.60 -14.02
CA CYS A 155 -1.61 -5.80 -14.80
C CYS A 155 -0.33 -6.54 -15.19
N GLN A 156 -0.48 -7.84 -15.50
CA GLN A 156 0.60 -8.73 -15.90
C GLN A 156 1.20 -8.35 -17.25
N ASP A 157 0.41 -7.78 -18.16
CA ASP A 157 0.83 -7.30 -19.47
C ASP A 157 1.70 -6.02 -19.42
N ARG A 158 2.22 -5.69 -18.24
CA ARG A 158 3.05 -4.51 -17.95
C ARG A 158 2.31 -3.18 -18.06
N CYS A 159 0.98 -3.19 -18.03
CA CYS A 159 0.19 -1.97 -18.12
C CYS A 159 -0.36 -1.55 -16.75
N VAL A 160 -0.39 -0.23 -16.54
CA VAL A 160 -1.26 0.41 -15.55
C VAL A 160 -2.43 1.01 -16.30
N ARG A 161 -3.65 0.65 -15.88
CA ARG A 161 -4.90 1.15 -16.47
C ARG A 161 -5.68 1.97 -15.45
N VAL A 162 -6.20 3.10 -15.89
CA VAL A 162 -7.09 3.95 -15.10
C VAL A 162 -8.49 3.88 -15.70
N LEU A 163 -9.46 3.52 -14.86
CA LEU A 163 -10.85 3.32 -15.25
C LEU A 163 -11.76 4.29 -14.50
N THR A 164 -12.66 4.93 -15.23
CA THR A 164 -13.80 5.68 -14.68
C THR A 164 -15.06 4.86 -14.88
N GLY A 165 -15.50 4.17 -13.83
CA GLY A 165 -16.55 3.16 -13.98
C GLY A 165 -16.12 2.00 -14.87
N SER A 166 -16.82 1.79 -16.00
CA SER A 166 -16.47 0.77 -17.01
C SER A 166 -15.56 1.28 -18.12
N ASP A 167 -15.30 2.59 -18.17
CA ASP A 167 -14.59 3.21 -19.27
C ASP A 167 -13.09 3.32 -18.96
N LEU A 168 -12.26 2.90 -19.91
CA LEU A 168 -10.83 3.09 -19.86
C LEU A 168 -10.52 4.58 -20.10
N LEU A 169 -10.03 5.27 -19.06
CA LEU A 169 -9.61 6.67 -19.19
C LEU A 169 -8.30 6.74 -19.98
N TYR A 170 -7.31 5.98 -19.59
CA TYR A 170 -6.05 5.77 -20.30
C TYR A 170 -5.26 4.57 -19.72
N GLU A 171 -4.26 4.15 -20.47
CA GLU A 171 -3.29 3.14 -20.01
C GLU A 171 -1.87 3.58 -20.31
N ALA A 172 -0.92 3.06 -19.56
CA ALA A 172 0.51 3.25 -19.80
C ALA A 172 1.29 1.96 -19.57
N SER A 173 2.24 1.72 -20.47
CA SER A 173 3.14 0.56 -20.36
C SER A 173 4.29 0.84 -19.41
N MET A 174 4.61 -0.15 -18.56
CA MET A 174 5.72 -0.13 -17.61
C MET A 174 6.84 -1.07 -18.09
N ASP A 175 8.00 -1.00 -17.42
CA ASP A 175 9.18 -1.78 -17.82
C ASP A 175 9.15 -3.23 -17.28
N GLY A 176 8.07 -3.64 -16.61
CA GLY A 176 7.82 -5.00 -16.13
C GLY A 176 6.36 -5.22 -15.71
N PRO A 177 5.95 -6.49 -15.49
CA PRO A 177 4.62 -6.80 -14.99
C PRO A 177 4.36 -6.05 -13.69
N VAL A 178 3.24 -5.31 -13.63
CA VAL A 178 2.91 -4.48 -12.48
C VAL A 178 2.29 -5.36 -11.40
N SER A 179 3.00 -5.53 -10.30
CA SER A 179 2.62 -6.42 -9.20
C SER A 179 1.98 -5.71 -8.02
N ALA A 180 2.23 -4.41 -7.87
CA ALA A 180 1.67 -3.59 -6.80
C ALA A 180 1.36 -2.18 -7.32
N VAL A 181 0.23 -1.63 -6.89
CA VAL A 181 -0.13 -0.22 -7.09
C VAL A 181 -0.62 0.35 -5.75
N GLU A 182 -0.26 1.61 -5.49
CA GLU A 182 -0.68 2.31 -4.27
C GLU A 182 -0.88 3.78 -4.58
N ARG A 183 -1.87 4.43 -3.97
CA ARG A 183 -1.96 5.89 -4.03
C ARG A 183 -0.89 6.51 -3.14
N TYR A 184 -0.40 7.66 -3.56
CA TYR A 184 0.64 8.37 -2.83
C TYR A 184 0.33 9.86 -2.82
N SER A 185 0.63 10.53 -1.75
CA SER A 185 0.53 11.98 -1.69
C SER A 185 1.49 12.52 -0.64
N ASN A 186 2.46 13.30 -1.07
CA ASN A 186 3.23 14.13 -0.16
C ASN A 186 2.49 15.45 0.09
N PRO A 187 2.60 16.03 1.28
CA PRO A 187 2.14 17.39 1.50
C PRO A 187 2.88 18.33 0.53
N PRO A 188 2.22 19.35 -0.03
CA PRO A 188 2.91 20.32 -0.85
C PRO A 188 4.03 20.96 -0.02
N PRO A 189 5.19 21.26 -0.62
CA PRO A 189 6.29 21.93 0.09
C PRO A 189 5.77 23.19 0.75
N ALA A 190 6.19 23.44 2.00
CA ALA A 190 5.78 24.63 2.74
C ALA A 190 6.09 25.90 1.92
N PRO A 191 5.14 26.87 1.83
CA PRO A 191 5.39 28.09 1.09
C PRO A 191 6.61 28.81 1.65
N GLY A 192 7.69 28.90 0.85
CA GLY A 192 8.98 29.48 1.25
C GLY A 192 10.11 28.49 1.50
N ALA A 193 9.90 27.17 1.44
CA ALA A 193 10.96 26.19 1.34
C ALA A 193 11.57 26.26 -0.07
N SER A 194 12.48 27.21 -0.28
CA SER A 194 13.40 27.19 -1.40
C SER A 194 14.29 25.97 -1.21
N GLY A 195 14.17 24.98 -2.09
CA GLY A 195 15.12 23.89 -2.16
C GLY A 195 16.56 24.41 -2.13
N PRO A 196 17.54 23.61 -1.72
CA PRO A 196 18.92 24.04 -1.56
C PRO A 196 19.37 24.73 -2.86
N GLY A 197 19.81 25.98 -2.72
CA GLY A 197 20.12 26.88 -3.81
C GLY A 197 21.02 26.21 -4.85
N VAL A 198 20.59 26.27 -6.10
CA VAL A 198 21.36 25.84 -7.26
C VAL A 198 22.61 26.71 -7.34
N GLY A 199 23.72 26.20 -6.81
CA GLY A 199 25.04 26.76 -7.05
C GLY A 199 25.38 26.67 -8.51
N PHE A 200 25.60 27.78 -9.17
CA PHE A 200 26.11 27.86 -10.54
C PHE A 200 27.46 27.13 -10.65
N GLY A 201 27.46 25.96 -11.26
CA GLY A 201 28.65 25.19 -11.58
C GLY A 201 28.41 24.25 -12.73
N ARG A 202 29.01 24.59 -13.88
CA ARG A 202 29.28 23.82 -15.12
C ARG A 202 28.24 22.81 -15.57
N ALA A 203 27.75 23.03 -16.80
CA ALA A 203 26.95 22.13 -17.62
C ALA A 203 27.65 20.78 -17.81
N GLU A 204 27.27 19.79 -17.03
CA GLU A 204 27.32 18.37 -17.36
C GLU A 204 25.90 17.95 -17.70
N ALA A 205 25.77 16.99 -18.63
CA ALA A 205 24.55 16.56 -19.28
C ALA A 205 23.36 16.55 -18.31
N ALA A 206 22.33 17.34 -18.62
CA ALA A 206 21.15 17.52 -17.79
C ALA A 206 20.51 16.15 -17.50
N GLU A 207 20.68 15.65 -16.27
CA GLU A 207 19.80 14.61 -15.77
C GLU A 207 18.38 15.16 -15.77
N PRO A 208 17.36 14.34 -16.11
CA PRO A 208 15.99 14.80 -16.13
C PRO A 208 15.64 15.34 -14.73
N THR A 209 15.47 16.66 -14.63
CA THR A 209 14.99 17.30 -13.41
C THR A 209 13.54 16.90 -13.21
N TYR A 210 13.27 15.95 -12.33
CA TYR A 210 11.92 15.62 -11.90
C TYR A 210 11.37 16.82 -11.14
N GLU A 211 10.41 17.51 -11.72
CA GLU A 211 9.70 18.57 -11.04
C GLU A 211 8.90 17.97 -9.89
N LEU A 212 9.08 18.51 -8.68
CA LEU A 212 8.21 18.18 -7.56
C LEU A 212 6.76 18.47 -7.95
N ASN A 213 5.85 17.54 -7.64
CA ASN A 213 4.44 17.73 -7.89
C ASN A 213 3.93 18.98 -7.13
N ASP A 214 3.49 19.99 -7.87
CA ASP A 214 2.92 21.23 -7.32
C ASP A 214 1.45 21.08 -6.89
N GLY A 215 0.98 19.85 -6.74
CA GLY A 215 -0.40 19.51 -6.37
C GLY A 215 -1.38 19.43 -7.56
N ARG A 216 -0.91 19.67 -8.79
CA ARG A 216 -1.75 19.53 -10.00
C ARG A 216 -2.06 18.08 -10.36
N TYR A 217 -1.14 17.17 -10.05
CA TYR A 217 -1.25 15.75 -10.39
C TYR A 217 -1.58 14.91 -9.17
N LYS A 218 -2.36 13.86 -9.38
CA LYS A 218 -2.49 12.77 -8.42
C LYS A 218 -1.30 11.84 -8.57
N GLU A 219 -0.76 11.41 -7.45
CA GLU A 219 0.42 10.57 -7.41
C GLU A 219 0.05 9.12 -7.11
N LEU A 220 0.63 8.21 -7.86
CA LEU A 220 0.52 6.77 -7.66
C LEU A 220 1.91 6.17 -7.60
N LEU A 221 2.08 5.15 -6.79
CA LEU A 221 3.24 4.29 -6.79
C LEU A 221 2.93 2.99 -7.53
N TYR A 222 3.90 2.47 -8.25
CA TYR A 222 3.82 1.14 -8.82
C TYR A 222 5.08 0.33 -8.52
N GLY A 223 4.89 -0.97 -8.33
CA GLY A 223 5.94 -1.95 -8.20
C GLY A 223 5.81 -3.02 -9.26
N THR A 224 6.90 -3.63 -9.67
CA THR A 224 6.92 -4.64 -10.71
C THR A 224 7.51 -5.96 -10.23
N GLU A 225 7.19 -7.07 -10.93
CA GLU A 225 7.74 -8.40 -10.62
C GLU A 225 9.26 -8.50 -10.87
N ASN A 226 9.82 -7.62 -11.70
CA ASN A 226 11.27 -7.53 -11.91
C ASN A 226 11.98 -6.53 -10.98
N GLY A 227 11.28 -6.06 -9.95
CA GLY A 227 11.85 -5.31 -8.84
C GLY A 227 11.90 -3.79 -9.01
N LEU A 228 11.38 -3.23 -10.10
CA LEU A 228 11.29 -1.78 -10.27
C LEU A 228 10.22 -1.20 -9.34
N VAL A 229 10.49 -0.03 -8.79
CA VAL A 229 9.50 0.80 -8.09
C VAL A 229 9.50 2.18 -8.73
N GLY A 230 8.34 2.75 -8.99
CA GLY A 230 8.25 4.05 -9.62
C GLY A 230 7.00 4.84 -9.24
N GLN A 231 7.03 6.10 -9.61
CA GLN A 231 5.95 7.06 -9.44
C GLN A 231 5.24 7.30 -10.76
N LEU A 232 3.93 7.47 -10.70
CA LEU A 232 3.09 7.97 -11.79
C LEU A 232 2.40 9.24 -11.34
N LEU A 233 2.42 10.23 -12.20
CA LEU A 233 1.73 11.50 -12.04
C LEU A 233 0.53 11.52 -12.99
N CYS A 234 -0.68 11.61 -12.43
CA CYS A 234 -1.93 11.42 -13.15
C CYS A 234 -2.84 12.65 -13.04
N ASP A 235 -3.46 13.03 -14.15
CA ASP A 235 -4.60 13.95 -14.17
C ASP A 235 -5.71 13.39 -15.09
N ALA A 236 -6.78 14.12 -15.30
CA ALA A 236 -7.91 13.68 -16.13
C ALA A 236 -7.55 13.41 -17.61
N SER A 237 -6.41 13.87 -18.09
CA SER A 237 -6.02 13.80 -19.50
C SER A 237 -4.85 12.86 -19.77
N MET A 238 -3.97 12.66 -18.79
CA MET A 238 -2.72 11.93 -19.03
C MET A 238 -2.15 11.29 -17.76
N MET A 239 -1.25 10.35 -18.01
CA MET A 239 -0.35 9.76 -17.03
C MET A 239 1.09 9.99 -17.46
N ARG A 240 1.92 10.50 -16.55
CA ARG A 240 3.36 10.68 -16.75
C ARG A 240 4.12 9.78 -15.80
N ARG A 241 5.28 9.31 -16.22
CA ARG A 241 6.23 8.66 -15.31
C ARG A 241 6.97 9.72 -14.51
N GLY A 242 7.03 9.54 -13.20
CA GLY A 242 7.90 10.27 -12.30
C GLY A 242 9.27 9.60 -12.17
N TRP A 243 9.79 9.54 -10.95
CA TRP A 243 11.04 8.85 -10.63
C TRP A 243 10.85 7.31 -10.72
N VAL A 244 11.97 6.62 -10.95
CA VAL A 244 12.02 5.15 -10.97
C VAL A 244 13.26 4.69 -10.21
N ILE A 245 13.06 3.81 -9.23
CA ILE A 245 14.11 3.08 -8.54
C ILE A 245 14.33 1.77 -9.31
N SER A 246 15.53 1.58 -9.84
CA SER A 246 15.93 0.34 -10.50
C SER A 246 17.02 -0.36 -9.70
N PRO A 247 16.84 -1.63 -9.35
CA PRO A 247 17.86 -2.40 -8.64
C PRO A 247 19.21 -2.47 -9.40
N ILE A 248 19.17 -2.36 -10.73
CA ILE A 248 20.34 -2.41 -11.59
C ILE A 248 21.19 -1.14 -11.47
N PHE A 249 20.57 0.02 -11.32
CA PHE A 249 21.30 1.31 -11.24
C PHE A 249 21.95 1.56 -9.88
N GLU A 250 21.53 0.84 -8.84
CA GLU A 250 22.04 1.04 -7.49
C GLU A 250 23.24 0.15 -7.13
N GLY A 251 23.91 -0.44 -8.14
CA GLY A 251 25.11 -1.25 -7.93
C GLY A 251 24.85 -2.59 -7.24
N ARG A 252 23.60 -2.98 -7.08
CA ARG A 252 23.22 -4.28 -6.53
C ARG A 252 23.56 -5.37 -7.56
N ARG A 253 24.60 -6.14 -7.27
CA ARG A 253 25.00 -7.31 -8.06
C ARG A 253 24.05 -8.48 -7.76
N GLY A 254 22.83 -8.45 -8.29
CA GLY A 254 21.90 -9.56 -8.12
C GLY A 254 20.51 -9.19 -8.64
N LYS A 255 19.67 -10.21 -8.84
CA LYS A 255 18.25 -9.99 -9.08
C LYS A 255 17.62 -9.50 -7.78
N SER A 256 17.08 -8.31 -7.77
CA SER A 256 16.20 -7.86 -6.69
C SER A 256 14.86 -8.58 -6.83
N GLY A 257 14.28 -8.97 -5.72
CA GLY A 257 12.96 -9.61 -5.69
C GLY A 257 11.86 -8.71 -6.26
N GLY A 258 10.78 -9.32 -6.75
CA GLY A 258 9.59 -8.63 -7.20
C GLY A 258 8.94 -7.84 -6.06
N VAL A 259 8.33 -6.73 -6.39
CA VAL A 259 7.64 -5.89 -5.41
C VAL A 259 6.29 -6.51 -5.06
N HIS A 260 6.09 -6.88 -3.79
CA HIS A 260 4.86 -7.51 -3.30
C HIS A 260 3.99 -6.57 -2.47
N ALA A 261 4.62 -5.68 -1.71
CA ALA A 261 3.92 -4.72 -0.87
C ALA A 261 4.54 -3.34 -1.05
N LEU A 262 3.69 -2.35 -1.27
CA LEU A 262 4.01 -0.94 -1.25
C LEU A 262 3.16 -0.27 -0.19
N SER A 263 3.78 0.63 0.56
CA SER A 263 3.12 1.51 1.52
C SER A 263 3.92 2.79 1.64
N HIS A 264 3.40 3.75 2.37
CA HIS A 264 4.10 5.00 2.64
C HIS A 264 3.66 5.57 3.98
N ASP A 265 4.59 6.17 4.72
CA ASP A 265 4.34 6.93 5.93
C ASP A 265 5.54 7.84 6.21
N ASP A 266 5.38 8.86 7.05
CA ASP A 266 6.48 9.72 7.49
C ASP A 266 7.17 9.07 8.70
N VAL A 267 8.00 8.05 8.44
CA VAL A 267 8.69 7.30 9.50
C VAL A 267 9.98 7.98 9.97
N THR A 268 10.49 8.94 9.19
CA THR A 268 11.64 9.77 9.52
C THR A 268 11.26 11.04 10.28
N HIS A 269 9.97 11.41 10.30
CA HIS A 269 9.43 12.62 10.92
C HIS A 269 9.96 13.92 10.32
N ASP A 270 10.30 13.94 9.04
CA ASP A 270 10.75 15.11 8.31
C ASP A 270 9.60 15.90 7.64
N GLY A 271 8.36 15.38 7.75
CA GLY A 271 7.16 15.94 7.13
C GLY A 271 6.91 15.46 5.71
N MET A 272 7.80 14.62 5.16
CA MET A 272 7.62 13.93 3.88
C MET A 272 7.30 12.46 4.12
N ARG A 273 6.51 11.86 3.25
CA ARG A 273 6.20 10.44 3.38
C ARG A 273 7.29 9.59 2.75
N ASP A 274 7.89 8.75 3.56
CA ASP A 274 8.83 7.75 3.12
C ASP A 274 8.12 6.63 2.35
N LEU A 275 8.82 6.06 1.39
CA LEU A 275 8.35 4.92 0.62
C LEU A 275 8.81 3.62 1.31
N LEU A 276 7.86 2.73 1.54
CA LEU A 276 8.06 1.44 2.16
C LEU A 276 7.87 0.33 1.12
N VAL A 277 8.88 -0.52 0.94
CA VAL A 277 8.88 -1.56 -0.09
C VAL A 277 9.12 -2.93 0.54
N GLY A 278 8.21 -3.86 0.31
CA GLY A 278 8.34 -5.27 0.66
C GLY A 278 8.43 -6.14 -0.59
N ARG A 279 9.44 -7.01 -0.63
CA ARG A 279 9.76 -7.84 -1.80
C ARG A 279 9.47 -9.32 -1.58
N ASP A 280 9.37 -10.08 -2.67
CA ASP A 280 9.13 -11.52 -2.65
C ASP A 280 10.35 -12.34 -2.17
N ASP A 281 11.56 -11.80 -2.29
CA ASP A 281 12.79 -12.37 -1.73
C ASP A 281 12.97 -12.09 -0.23
N GLY A 282 12.01 -11.38 0.39
CA GLY A 282 12.03 -11.01 1.81
C GLY A 282 12.81 -9.74 2.11
N THR A 283 13.20 -8.97 1.12
CA THR A 283 13.85 -7.68 1.34
C THR A 283 12.82 -6.62 1.72
N LEU A 284 13.03 -5.97 2.87
CA LEU A 284 12.32 -4.78 3.33
C LEU A 284 13.20 -3.56 3.08
N GLU A 285 12.64 -2.52 2.47
CA GLU A 285 13.35 -1.27 2.16
C GLU A 285 12.53 -0.06 2.61
N VAL A 286 13.23 0.97 3.11
CA VAL A 286 12.67 2.31 3.38
C VAL A 286 13.46 3.33 2.59
N TRP A 287 12.75 4.15 1.84
CA TRP A 287 13.29 5.18 0.96
C TRP A 287 12.75 6.54 1.37
N SER A 288 13.63 7.49 1.67
CA SER A 288 13.27 8.87 2.05
C SER A 288 13.47 9.85 0.90
N PHE A 289 12.72 10.96 0.96
CA PHE A 289 12.77 12.09 0.01
C PHE A 289 13.36 13.36 0.61
N ASP A 290 13.93 13.30 1.79
CA ASP A 290 14.50 14.43 2.54
C ASP A 290 15.59 15.21 1.77
N LEU A 291 16.30 14.54 0.87
CA LEU A 291 17.43 15.09 0.12
C LEU A 291 17.08 15.52 -1.32
N GLY A 292 15.82 15.48 -1.71
CA GLY A 292 15.41 15.90 -3.04
C GLY A 292 14.27 15.09 -3.65
N PRO A 293 13.94 15.32 -4.93
CA PRO A 293 12.78 14.70 -5.59
C PRO A 293 12.96 13.21 -5.90
N GLN A 294 14.17 12.68 -5.76
CA GLN A 294 14.45 11.26 -5.95
C GLN A 294 14.59 10.56 -4.59
N PRO A 295 13.96 9.39 -4.42
CA PRO A 295 14.05 8.66 -3.17
C PRO A 295 15.46 8.11 -2.94
N LYS A 296 15.91 8.13 -1.69
CA LYS A 296 17.19 7.58 -1.24
C LYS A 296 16.94 6.46 -0.23
N LEU A 297 17.61 5.34 -0.43
CA LEU A 297 17.55 4.20 0.49
C LEU A 297 18.16 4.60 1.84
N ILE A 298 17.37 4.51 2.91
CA ILE A 298 17.79 4.80 4.28
C ILE A 298 17.81 3.57 5.18
N PHE A 299 17.04 2.54 4.84
CA PHE A 299 17.01 1.29 5.60
C PHE A 299 16.78 0.10 4.67
N GLU A 300 17.49 -1.01 4.93
CA GLU A 300 17.31 -2.27 4.23
C GLU A 300 17.48 -3.44 5.21
N ARG A 301 16.59 -4.42 5.11
CA ARG A 301 16.65 -5.65 5.92
C ARG A 301 16.15 -6.85 5.15
N SER A 302 16.90 -7.95 5.16
CA SER A 302 16.42 -9.24 4.64
C SER A 302 15.74 -10.04 5.75
N LEU A 303 14.51 -10.48 5.50
CA LEU A 303 13.73 -11.34 6.39
C LEU A 303 13.79 -12.82 5.98
N GLN A 304 14.42 -13.12 4.84
CA GLN A 304 14.57 -14.46 4.27
C GLN A 304 13.25 -15.16 3.95
N GLU A 305 12.16 -14.40 3.88
CA GLU A 305 10.82 -14.89 3.62
C GLU A 305 9.99 -13.81 2.94
N SER A 306 9.24 -14.17 1.89
CA SER A 306 8.43 -13.24 1.09
C SER A 306 7.54 -12.35 1.96
N ILE A 307 7.62 -11.04 1.73
CA ILE A 307 6.80 -10.04 2.41
C ILE A 307 5.46 -9.94 1.67
N THR A 308 4.36 -10.16 2.40
CA THR A 308 3.00 -10.11 1.84
C THR A 308 2.27 -8.81 2.15
N SER A 309 2.56 -8.19 3.28
CA SER A 309 1.95 -6.93 3.68
C SER A 309 2.93 -6.09 4.49
N LEU A 310 2.78 -4.77 4.38
CA LEU A 310 3.64 -3.79 5.04
C LEU A 310 2.79 -2.55 5.38
N GLU A 311 2.85 -2.14 6.64
CA GLU A 311 2.15 -0.97 7.17
C GLU A 311 3.07 -0.24 8.15
N ALA A 312 2.88 1.07 8.33
CA ALA A 312 3.55 1.83 9.37
C ALA A 312 2.53 2.44 10.33
N GLY A 313 2.92 2.57 11.60
CA GLY A 313 2.09 3.18 12.65
C GLY A 313 2.52 2.81 14.05
N PHE A 314 1.70 3.13 15.05
CA PHE A 314 2.00 3.00 16.47
C PHE A 314 1.39 1.70 17.05
N VAL A 315 2.13 0.61 17.10
CA VAL A 315 1.60 -0.72 17.46
C VAL A 315 1.98 -1.14 18.89
N THR A 316 3.25 -1.04 19.24
CA THR A 316 3.70 -1.40 20.58
C THR A 316 3.96 -0.18 21.45
N ASN A 317 4.41 0.92 20.84
CA ASN A 317 4.70 2.18 21.49
C ASN A 317 3.99 3.34 20.78
N VAL A 318 3.28 4.19 21.54
CA VAL A 318 2.55 5.34 20.99
C VAL A 318 3.43 6.55 20.69
N ASN A 319 4.72 6.48 21.00
CA ASN A 319 5.66 7.59 20.82
C ASN A 319 6.58 7.41 19.59
N TYR A 320 6.69 6.20 19.07
CA TYR A 320 7.57 5.85 17.97
C TYR A 320 6.80 5.09 16.91
N ASP A 321 6.99 5.45 15.65
CA ASP A 321 6.44 4.70 14.54
C ASP A 321 7.15 3.36 14.40
N GLU A 322 6.38 2.38 13.97
CA GLU A 322 6.85 1.04 13.74
C GLU A 322 6.47 0.60 12.33
N LEU A 323 7.40 -0.06 11.66
CA LEU A 323 7.12 -0.79 10.45
C LEU A 323 6.62 -2.18 10.82
N VAL A 324 5.40 -2.51 10.46
CA VAL A 324 4.82 -3.83 10.69
C VAL A 324 4.78 -4.60 9.40
N VAL A 325 5.41 -5.76 9.40
CA VAL A 325 5.58 -6.63 8.24
C VAL A 325 4.88 -7.95 8.50
N ALA A 326 4.07 -8.40 7.55
CA ALA A 326 3.58 -9.76 7.49
C ALA A 326 4.33 -10.53 6.40
N THR A 327 4.78 -11.75 6.72
CA THR A 327 5.44 -12.64 5.77
C THR A 327 4.49 -13.73 5.29
N TYR A 328 4.86 -14.43 4.23
CA TYR A 328 4.06 -15.50 3.63
C TYR A 328 3.64 -16.58 4.65
N SER A 329 4.52 -16.99 5.55
CA SER A 329 4.19 -17.99 6.59
C SER A 329 3.29 -17.46 7.71
N GLY A 330 2.98 -16.15 7.71
CA GLY A 330 2.16 -15.49 8.72
C GLY A 330 2.93 -15.00 9.94
N LYS A 331 4.26 -14.85 9.84
CA LYS A 331 5.02 -14.14 10.87
C LYS A 331 4.67 -12.66 10.79
N LEU A 332 4.52 -12.04 11.98
CA LEU A 332 4.38 -10.60 12.15
C LEU A 332 5.65 -10.09 12.82
N ILE A 333 6.29 -9.12 12.19
CA ILE A 333 7.54 -8.53 12.66
C ILE A 333 7.34 -7.03 12.72
N SER A 334 7.72 -6.41 13.84
CA SER A 334 7.71 -4.96 14.02
C SER A 334 9.15 -4.45 14.13
N PHE A 335 9.43 -3.35 13.44
CA PHE A 335 10.67 -2.58 13.54
C PHE A 335 10.33 -1.22 14.07
N SER A 336 10.87 -0.85 15.22
CA SER A 336 10.63 0.45 15.87
C SER A 336 11.67 1.48 15.45
N SER A 337 11.23 2.72 15.27
CA SER A 337 12.12 3.89 15.13
C SER A 337 12.66 4.37 16.48
N GLU A 338 12.31 3.70 17.61
CA GLU A 338 12.83 4.05 18.93
C GLU A 338 14.36 3.95 18.96
N PRO A 339 15.06 5.02 19.37
CA PRO A 339 16.51 4.96 19.52
C PRO A 339 16.89 3.83 20.47
N SER A 340 17.77 2.94 20.03
CA SER A 340 18.30 1.91 20.92
C SER A 340 19.01 2.60 22.08
N THR A 341 18.54 2.40 23.30
CA THR A 341 19.25 2.79 24.54
C THR A 341 20.43 1.82 24.75
N GLY A 342 21.28 1.72 23.74
CA GLY A 342 22.44 0.86 23.71
C GLY A 342 23.68 1.66 24.02
N GLU A 343 24.24 1.39 25.19
CA GLU A 343 25.66 1.50 25.53
C GLU A 343 26.29 2.88 25.40
N ALA A 344 25.91 3.80 26.33
CA ALA A 344 26.90 4.64 26.97
C ALA A 344 27.77 3.71 27.86
N GLY A 345 28.51 2.80 27.23
CA GLY A 345 29.42 1.83 27.82
C GLY A 345 30.84 2.23 27.55
N GLU A 346 31.46 2.81 28.58
CA GLU A 346 32.88 2.69 28.90
C GLU A 346 33.90 3.02 27.82
N ALA A 347 34.21 4.33 27.67
CA ALA A 347 35.58 4.77 27.40
C ALA A 347 36.23 5.11 28.75
N GLY A 348 36.84 4.10 29.37
CA GLY A 348 37.80 4.20 30.43
C GLY A 348 39.20 4.16 29.83
#